data_ea070ccb66be87819ad23a04e4384836
#
_entry.id   ea070ccb66be87819ad23a04e4384836
#
_cell.length_a   1.000
_cell.length_b   1.000
_cell.length_c   1.000
_cell.angle_alpha   90.00
_cell.angle_beta   90.00
_cell.angle_gamma   90.00
#
_symmetry.space_group_name_H-M   'P 1'
#
loop_
_entity.id
_entity.type
_entity.pdbx_description
1 polymer ?
#
loop_
_entity_poly.entity_id
_entity_poly.type
_entity_poly.pdbx_seq_one_letter_code
_entity_poly.pdbx_strand_id
1 'polypeptide(L)'
;LIISLNNIPKDAYLKENELMLYKEKVPNDKFGPVSLGYKGTKIAITTISENRAFISVAFIQESKETLGASTQGAEGGNSNQQGNNETSDLEDLLDKPIATKVIPVDMYNDVKIDNLVFTFEERYLIVEYFNSDSVKRMKVYNSTSGDLIEIDFNSKFAEDKYNIELVDFKKDEFNINVTSKEDVNNIDSEITGKYKVEIEEKTIKKI
;
A
#
# COMPACT_ATOMS: atom_id res chain seq x y z
N LEU A 1 16.56 0.63 0.46
CA LEU A 1 15.87 1.44 -0.55
C LEU A 1 15.32 2.68 0.15
N ILE A 2 15.81 3.87 -0.18
CA ILE A 2 15.28 5.13 0.36
C ILE A 2 14.37 5.71 -0.72
N ILE A 3 13.07 5.70 -0.47
CA ILE A 3 12.08 6.33 -1.35
C ILE A 3 11.83 7.73 -0.81
N SER A 4 12.01 8.75 -1.67
CA SER A 4 11.67 10.11 -1.28
C SER A 4 10.15 10.30 -1.31
N LEU A 5 9.53 10.29 -0.15
CA LEU A 5 8.11 10.59 0.00
C LEU A 5 7.77 12.05 -0.31
N ASN A 6 8.76 12.92 -0.38
CA ASN A 6 8.56 14.34 -0.73
C ASN A 6 8.09 14.54 -2.18
N ASN A 7 8.26 13.54 -3.04
CA ASN A 7 7.83 13.57 -4.43
C ASN A 7 6.45 12.98 -4.67
N ILE A 8 5.78 12.49 -3.63
CA ILE A 8 4.36 12.12 -3.73
C ILE A 8 3.58 13.42 -3.87
N PRO A 9 2.89 13.67 -4.99
CA PRO A 9 2.14 14.91 -5.15
C PRO A 9 1.12 15.03 -4.03
N LYS A 10 1.15 16.15 -3.29
CA LYS A 10 0.17 16.41 -2.22
C LYS A 10 -1.26 16.39 -2.74
N ASP A 11 -1.42 16.62 -4.03
CA ASP A 11 -2.70 16.67 -4.75
C ASP A 11 -3.13 15.31 -5.33
N ALA A 12 -2.32 14.25 -5.15
CA ALA A 12 -2.67 12.90 -5.62
C ALA A 12 -3.96 12.34 -5.00
N TYR A 13 -4.38 12.92 -3.89
CA TYR A 13 -5.62 12.61 -3.20
C TYR A 13 -6.84 13.39 -3.71
N LEU A 14 -6.66 14.36 -4.59
CA LEU A 14 -7.68 15.30 -5.06
C LEU A 14 -8.08 15.02 -6.52
N LYS A 15 -8.49 13.81 -6.82
CA LYS A 15 -9.17 13.56 -8.10
C LYS A 15 -10.66 13.86 -7.95
N GLU A 16 -11.18 14.70 -8.85
CA GLU A 16 -12.57 15.20 -8.80
C GLU A 16 -13.66 14.12 -8.66
N ASN A 17 -13.42 12.91 -9.15
CA ASN A 17 -14.39 11.82 -9.12
C ASN A 17 -14.26 10.90 -7.89
N GLU A 18 -13.24 11.07 -7.07
CA GLU A 18 -12.97 10.26 -5.87
C GLU A 18 -13.10 11.09 -4.59
N LEU A 19 -13.67 12.27 -4.71
CA LEU A 19 -13.80 13.31 -3.69
C LEU A 19 -14.53 12.89 -2.41
N MET A 20 -15.21 11.78 -2.44
CA MET A 20 -15.99 11.34 -1.27
C MET A 20 -15.11 10.83 -0.14
N LEU A 21 -13.90 10.33 -0.46
CA LEU A 21 -12.97 9.76 0.52
C LEU A 21 -11.92 10.77 1.01
N TYR A 22 -11.50 11.72 0.17
CA TYR A 22 -10.34 12.56 0.43
C TYR A 22 -10.61 14.06 0.22
N LYS A 23 -11.68 14.59 0.83
CA LYS A 23 -12.00 16.03 0.76
C LYS A 23 -11.00 16.95 1.44
N GLU A 24 -10.14 16.41 2.30
CA GLU A 24 -9.18 17.17 3.08
C GLU A 24 -7.76 16.80 2.70
N LYS A 25 -6.86 17.78 2.76
CA LYS A 25 -5.43 17.47 2.68
C LYS A 25 -5.07 16.53 3.81
N VAL A 26 -4.52 15.37 3.47
CA VAL A 26 -3.98 14.47 4.49
C VAL A 26 -2.76 15.14 5.10
N PRO A 27 -2.76 15.46 6.39
CA PRO A 27 -1.57 15.97 7.05
C PRO A 27 -0.44 14.95 6.91
N ASN A 28 0.74 15.41 6.47
CA ASN A 28 1.90 14.54 6.28
C ASN A 28 2.68 14.30 7.58
N ASP A 29 2.09 14.53 8.72
CA ASP A 29 2.74 14.58 10.02
C ASP A 29 2.87 13.20 10.68
N LYS A 30 2.05 12.23 10.29
CA LYS A 30 2.13 10.87 10.81
C LYS A 30 2.02 9.83 9.71
N PHE A 31 2.95 8.88 9.74
CA PHE A 31 2.90 7.69 8.92
C PHE A 31 2.55 6.48 9.79
N GLY A 32 1.71 5.60 9.25
CA GLY A 32 1.46 4.27 9.76
C GLY A 32 2.29 3.22 9.01
N PRO A 33 1.81 1.97 8.94
CA PRO A 33 2.46 0.91 8.19
C PRO A 33 2.72 1.29 6.73
N VAL A 34 3.85 0.82 6.22
CA VAL A 34 4.28 0.98 4.83
C VAL A 34 4.72 -0.38 4.32
N SER A 35 4.37 -0.72 3.09
CA SER A 35 4.77 -1.97 2.44
C SER A 35 5.32 -1.72 1.04
N LEU A 36 6.47 -2.29 0.76
CA LEU A 36 7.03 -2.34 -0.60
C LEU A 36 6.57 -3.63 -1.27
N GLY A 37 6.11 -3.53 -2.51
CA GLY A 37 5.77 -4.70 -3.30
C GLY A 37 6.99 -5.55 -3.66
N TYR A 38 6.77 -6.82 -3.94
CA TYR A 38 7.84 -7.80 -4.23
C TYR A 38 8.63 -7.49 -5.50
N LYS A 39 7.99 -6.88 -6.49
CA LYS A 39 8.64 -6.45 -7.73
C LYS A 39 9.30 -5.08 -7.61
N GLY A 40 9.09 -4.40 -6.47
CA GLY A 40 9.61 -3.05 -6.25
C GLY A 40 8.93 -1.98 -7.12
N THR A 41 7.77 -2.31 -7.74
CA THR A 41 7.06 -1.37 -8.63
C THR A 41 5.98 -0.57 -7.93
N LYS A 42 5.62 -0.96 -6.71
CA LYS A 42 4.57 -0.32 -5.92
C LYS A 42 4.98 -0.21 -4.45
N ILE A 43 4.48 0.83 -3.81
CA ILE A 43 4.56 0.99 -2.35
C ILE A 43 3.17 1.36 -1.83
N ALA A 44 2.71 0.66 -0.80
CA ALA A 44 1.52 1.02 -0.06
C ALA A 44 1.91 1.84 1.16
N ILE A 45 1.20 2.92 1.41
CA ILE A 45 1.53 3.90 2.44
C ILE A 45 0.27 4.19 3.24
N THR A 46 0.38 4.16 4.56
CA THR A 46 -0.64 4.67 5.46
C THR A 46 -0.22 6.05 5.95
N THR A 47 -1.11 7.03 5.85
CA THR A 47 -0.98 8.31 6.52
C THR A 47 -2.10 8.48 7.54
N ILE A 48 -1.82 9.13 8.66
CA ILE A 48 -2.76 9.24 9.78
C ILE A 48 -2.97 10.72 10.10
N SER A 49 -4.24 11.10 10.18
CA SER A 49 -4.68 12.41 10.63
C SER A 49 -5.77 12.25 11.67
N GLU A 50 -5.53 12.73 12.87
CA GLU A 50 -6.45 12.55 14.00
C GLU A 50 -6.80 11.06 14.22
N ASN A 51 -8.05 10.67 14.04
CA ASN A 51 -8.56 9.31 14.14
C ASN A 51 -8.80 8.63 12.79
N ARG A 52 -8.31 9.23 11.70
CA ARG A 52 -8.45 8.71 10.34
C ARG A 52 -7.15 8.18 9.81
N ALA A 53 -7.20 7.00 9.20
CA ALA A 53 -6.08 6.42 8.48
C ALA A 53 -6.42 6.35 6.98
N PHE A 54 -5.53 6.87 6.15
CA PHE A 54 -5.67 6.88 4.70
C PHE A 54 -4.64 5.94 4.10
N ILE A 55 -5.09 5.08 3.20
CA ILE A 55 -4.22 4.15 2.49
C ILE A 55 -4.11 4.56 1.04
N SER A 56 -2.88 4.60 0.55
CA SER A 56 -2.56 4.92 -0.84
C SER A 56 -1.55 3.94 -1.39
N VAL A 57 -1.59 3.74 -2.69
CA VAL A 57 -0.57 2.99 -3.43
C VAL A 57 0.15 3.95 -4.38
N ALA A 58 1.45 4.08 -4.20
CA ALA A 58 2.33 4.79 -5.11
C ALA A 58 3.00 3.81 -6.09
N PHE A 59 3.04 4.18 -7.38
CA PHE A 59 3.75 3.46 -8.42
C PHE A 59 5.15 4.02 -8.51
N ILE A 60 6.15 3.15 -8.43
CA ILE A 60 7.55 3.48 -8.45
C ILE A 60 8.09 3.14 -9.84
N GLN A 61 8.76 4.10 -10.45
CA GLN A 61 9.53 3.85 -11.67
C GLN A 61 11.00 3.73 -11.27
N GLU A 62 11.65 2.64 -11.67
CA GLU A 62 13.11 2.59 -11.63
C GLU A 62 13.65 3.69 -12.54
N SER A 63 14.58 4.49 -12.03
CA SER A 63 15.35 5.39 -12.87
C SER A 63 16.12 4.51 -13.86
N LYS A 64 15.75 4.58 -15.14
CA LYS A 64 16.58 3.98 -16.18
C LYS A 64 17.87 4.79 -16.20
N GLU A 65 18.95 4.21 -15.74
CA GLU A 65 20.28 4.65 -16.13
C GLU A 65 20.28 4.74 -17.64
N THR A 66 20.47 5.93 -18.17
CA THR A 66 20.77 6.15 -19.58
C THR A 66 22.21 5.69 -19.83
N LEU A 67 22.41 4.37 -19.82
CA LEU A 67 23.61 3.76 -20.35
C LEU A 67 23.55 3.89 -21.87
N GLY A 68 24.36 4.81 -22.40
CA GLY A 68 24.70 4.77 -23.80
C GLY A 68 24.36 5.98 -24.63
N ALA A 69 24.87 7.15 -24.31
CA ALA A 69 25.24 8.11 -25.34
C ALA A 69 26.67 7.77 -25.80
N SER A 70 26.76 6.97 -26.83
CA SER A 70 28.00 6.79 -27.57
C SER A 70 28.52 8.13 -28.08
N THR A 71 29.59 8.60 -27.48
CA THR A 71 30.37 9.71 -28.03
C THR A 71 30.99 9.28 -29.35
N GLN A 72 30.39 9.69 -30.46
CA GLN A 72 31.14 9.89 -31.70
C GLN A 72 31.57 11.35 -31.78
N GLY A 73 32.84 11.54 -31.96
CA GLY A 73 33.56 12.77 -31.83
C GLY A 73 33.16 13.89 -32.78
N ALA A 74 33.38 15.07 -32.32
CA ALA A 74 33.75 16.23 -33.13
C ALA A 74 34.63 17.15 -32.33
N GLU A 75 35.78 17.42 -32.88
CA GLU A 75 36.81 18.34 -32.37
C GLU A 75 36.33 19.80 -32.37
N GLY A 76 36.85 20.55 -31.42
CA GLY A 76 37.19 21.97 -31.62
C GLY A 76 36.26 23.00 -30.98
N GLY A 77 36.76 23.74 -30.00
CA GLY A 77 36.18 25.01 -29.60
C GLY A 77 36.41 25.40 -28.14
N ASN A 78 37.50 26.08 -27.92
CA ASN A 78 37.89 26.73 -26.65
C ASN A 78 36.92 27.88 -26.31
N SER A 79 36.29 27.90 -25.15
CA SER A 79 35.86 29.15 -24.50
C SER A 79 35.65 28.94 -22.99
N ASN A 80 36.47 29.65 -22.23
CA ASN A 80 36.34 29.85 -20.78
C ASN A 80 34.99 30.48 -20.46
N GLN A 81 34.21 29.86 -19.59
CA GLN A 81 33.29 30.56 -18.69
C GLN A 81 33.23 29.88 -17.33
N GLN A 82 33.67 30.62 -16.31
CA GLN A 82 33.36 30.40 -14.90
C GLN A 82 31.84 30.43 -14.70
N GLY A 83 31.25 29.35 -14.23
CA GLY A 83 29.85 29.28 -13.87
C GLY A 83 29.67 28.31 -12.71
N ASN A 84 29.12 28.82 -11.66
CA ASN A 84 28.88 28.32 -10.32
C ASN A 84 28.46 26.85 -10.21
N ASN A 85 28.99 26.19 -9.20
CA ASN A 85 28.63 24.88 -8.67
C ASN A 85 27.18 24.88 -8.12
N GLU A 86 26.19 24.66 -8.96
CA GLU A 86 24.81 24.29 -8.55
C GLU A 86 24.36 22.96 -9.13
N THR A 87 25.27 22.18 -9.74
CA THR A 87 24.91 20.92 -10.42
C THR A 87 25.03 19.66 -9.54
N SER A 88 25.58 19.77 -8.31
CA SER A 88 25.77 18.58 -7.47
C SER A 88 24.49 18.05 -6.81
N ASP A 89 23.48 18.91 -6.63
CA ASP A 89 22.22 18.51 -5.99
C ASP A 89 21.21 17.82 -6.93
N LEU A 90 21.40 17.96 -8.25
CA LEU A 90 20.53 17.35 -9.24
C LEU A 90 20.94 15.90 -9.58
N GLU A 91 22.24 15.59 -9.52
CA GLU A 91 22.73 14.23 -9.76
C GLU A 91 22.36 13.25 -8.64
N ASP A 92 22.34 13.73 -7.38
CA ASP A 92 21.91 12.93 -6.23
C ASP A 92 20.39 12.64 -6.22
N LEU A 93 19.60 13.36 -7.01
CA LEU A 93 18.16 13.15 -7.15
C LEU A 93 17.80 12.12 -8.22
N LEU A 94 18.70 11.84 -9.17
CA LEU A 94 18.44 10.95 -10.30
C LEU A 94 18.49 9.47 -9.95
N ASP A 95 19.13 9.10 -8.86
CA ASP A 95 19.28 7.69 -8.42
C ASP A 95 18.19 7.23 -7.45
N LYS A 96 17.21 8.08 -7.12
CA LYS A 96 16.12 7.71 -6.19
C LYS A 96 14.87 7.33 -6.97
N PRO A 97 14.24 6.18 -6.66
CA PRO A 97 13.00 5.81 -7.28
C PRO A 97 11.93 6.88 -7.00
N ILE A 98 11.29 7.34 -8.07
CA ILE A 98 10.30 8.42 -8.03
C ILE A 98 8.91 7.79 -8.16
N ALA A 99 7.98 8.21 -7.30
CA ALA A 99 6.58 7.87 -7.47
C ALA A 99 6.03 8.59 -8.70
N THR A 100 5.59 7.83 -9.70
CA THR A 100 5.04 8.37 -10.96
C THR A 100 3.54 8.58 -10.90
N LYS A 101 2.86 7.84 -10.03
CA LYS A 101 1.42 7.89 -9.81
C LYS A 101 1.12 7.49 -8.39
N VAL A 102 0.17 8.14 -7.75
CA VAL A 102 -0.39 7.73 -6.47
C VAL A 102 -1.89 7.58 -6.63
N ILE A 103 -2.44 6.49 -6.14
CA ILE A 103 -3.88 6.26 -6.10
C ILE A 103 -4.34 6.15 -4.64
N PRO A 104 -5.48 6.76 -4.28
CA PRO A 104 -6.14 6.48 -3.02
C PRO A 104 -6.73 5.08 -3.05
N VAL A 105 -6.70 4.39 -1.93
CA VAL A 105 -7.26 3.05 -1.78
C VAL A 105 -8.48 3.08 -0.88
N ASP A 106 -8.31 3.50 0.38
CA ASP A 106 -9.41 3.58 1.35
C ASP A 106 -9.08 4.56 2.48
N MET A 107 -10.14 4.96 3.19
CA MET A 107 -10.06 5.74 4.41
C MET A 107 -10.79 5.02 5.54
N TYR A 108 -10.10 4.87 6.64
CA TYR A 108 -10.60 4.20 7.84
C TYR A 108 -10.80 5.22 8.97
N ASN A 109 -11.95 5.14 9.63
CA ASN A 109 -12.24 5.96 10.81
C ASN A 109 -12.16 5.11 12.08
N ASP A 110 -11.54 5.65 13.12
CA ASP A 110 -11.46 5.02 14.46
C ASP A 110 -10.89 3.59 14.45
N VAL A 111 -9.98 3.30 13.52
CA VAL A 111 -9.30 2.01 13.44
C VAL A 111 -7.78 2.18 13.45
N LYS A 112 -7.09 1.15 13.88
CA LYS A 112 -5.63 1.06 13.82
C LYS A 112 -5.24 0.15 12.67
N ILE A 113 -4.58 0.69 11.66
CA ILE A 113 -3.96 -0.13 10.61
C ILE A 113 -2.78 -0.88 11.23
N ASP A 114 -2.79 -2.19 11.08
CA ASP A 114 -1.78 -3.09 11.66
C ASP A 114 -0.71 -3.44 10.62
N ASN A 115 -1.14 -3.83 9.42
CA ASN A 115 -0.23 -4.29 8.39
C ASN A 115 -0.76 -4.01 6.99
N LEU A 116 0.16 -3.86 6.04
CA LEU A 116 -0.09 -3.75 4.61
C LEU A 116 0.74 -4.82 3.90
N VAL A 117 0.13 -5.65 3.06
CA VAL A 117 0.83 -6.72 2.36
C VAL A 117 0.39 -6.78 0.91
N PHE A 118 1.34 -6.67 -0.02
CA PHE A 118 1.07 -6.99 -1.42
C PHE A 118 1.12 -8.50 -1.63
N THR A 119 0.23 -9.02 -2.47
CA THR A 119 0.37 -10.38 -3.00
C THR A 119 1.59 -10.48 -3.93
N PHE A 120 2.06 -11.70 -4.23
CA PHE A 120 3.35 -11.94 -4.85
C PHE A 120 3.57 -11.21 -6.20
N GLU A 121 2.52 -11.00 -6.99
CA GLU A 121 2.59 -10.23 -8.25
C GLU A 121 2.19 -8.78 -8.11
N GLU A 122 2.00 -8.29 -6.88
CA GLU A 122 1.53 -6.93 -6.60
C GLU A 122 0.17 -6.59 -7.24
N ARG A 123 -0.67 -7.62 -7.52
CA ARG A 123 -2.02 -7.40 -8.06
C ARG A 123 -3.00 -6.95 -6.99
N TYR A 124 -2.83 -7.44 -5.78
CA TYR A 124 -3.71 -7.15 -4.66
C TYR A 124 -2.92 -6.59 -3.48
N LEU A 125 -3.58 -5.73 -2.72
CA LEU A 125 -3.13 -5.22 -1.44
C LEU A 125 -4.06 -5.76 -0.35
N ILE A 126 -3.50 -6.48 0.61
CA ILE A 126 -4.20 -6.93 1.82
C ILE A 126 -3.92 -5.91 2.91
N VAL A 127 -4.96 -5.41 3.54
CA VAL A 127 -4.90 -4.47 4.65
C VAL A 127 -5.42 -5.16 5.90
N GLU A 128 -4.57 -5.35 6.89
CA GLU A 128 -4.96 -5.81 8.22
C GLU A 128 -5.14 -4.61 9.15
N TYR A 129 -6.20 -4.62 9.93
CA TYR A 129 -6.51 -3.54 10.87
C TYR A 129 -7.24 -4.05 12.10
N PHE A 130 -7.17 -3.28 13.19
CA PHE A 130 -8.02 -3.47 14.36
C PHE A 130 -9.21 -2.52 14.28
N ASN A 131 -10.42 -3.07 14.38
CA ASN A 131 -11.64 -2.27 14.45
C ASN A 131 -11.79 -1.59 15.84
N SER A 132 -12.87 -0.84 16.05
CA SER A 132 -13.15 -0.15 17.31
C SER A 132 -13.23 -1.09 18.52
N ASP A 133 -13.60 -2.35 18.30
CA ASP A 133 -13.69 -3.38 19.32
C ASP A 133 -12.35 -4.12 19.56
N SER A 134 -11.27 -3.62 18.98
CA SER A 134 -9.94 -4.24 19.01
C SER A 134 -9.89 -5.65 18.43
N VAL A 135 -10.79 -5.96 17.50
CA VAL A 135 -10.80 -7.21 16.75
C VAL A 135 -9.99 -7.04 15.47
N LYS A 136 -9.08 -7.97 15.21
CA LYS A 136 -8.25 -7.95 14.00
C LYS A 136 -9.06 -8.38 12.78
N ARG A 137 -9.10 -7.53 11.77
CA ARG A 137 -9.87 -7.69 10.53
C ARG A 137 -8.98 -7.46 9.32
N MET A 138 -9.50 -7.75 8.14
CA MET A 138 -8.81 -7.46 6.90
C MET A 138 -9.75 -7.05 5.76
N LYS A 139 -9.18 -6.34 4.80
CA LYS A 139 -9.79 -6.04 3.50
C LYS A 139 -8.77 -6.29 2.40
N VAL A 140 -9.24 -6.57 1.21
CA VAL A 140 -8.41 -6.82 0.03
C VAL A 140 -8.79 -5.82 -1.06
N TYR A 141 -7.78 -5.24 -1.70
CA TYR A 141 -7.96 -4.24 -2.75
C TYR A 141 -7.19 -4.62 -4.01
N ASN A 142 -7.72 -4.20 -5.15
CA ASN A 142 -6.93 -4.18 -6.37
C ASN A 142 -5.87 -3.08 -6.25
N SER A 143 -4.61 -3.44 -6.27
CA SER A 143 -3.51 -2.51 -6.02
C SER A 143 -3.25 -1.53 -7.18
N THR A 144 -3.91 -1.70 -8.33
CA THR A 144 -3.74 -0.86 -9.51
C THR A 144 -4.85 0.17 -9.65
N SER A 145 -6.08 -0.18 -9.27
CA SER A 145 -7.25 0.72 -9.32
C SER A 145 -7.61 1.30 -7.95
N GLY A 146 -7.24 0.62 -6.86
CA GLY A 146 -7.66 0.96 -5.50
C GLY A 146 -9.02 0.36 -5.11
N ASP A 147 -9.67 -0.37 -6.01
CA ASP A 147 -11.01 -0.90 -5.77
C ASP A 147 -11.00 -2.01 -4.71
N LEU A 148 -11.99 -1.97 -3.83
CA LEU A 148 -12.25 -3.02 -2.85
C LEU A 148 -12.67 -4.32 -3.57
N ILE A 149 -12.00 -5.41 -3.21
CA ILE A 149 -12.45 -6.76 -3.58
C ILE A 149 -13.37 -7.26 -2.47
N GLU A 150 -14.64 -7.36 -2.78
CA GLU A 150 -15.66 -7.76 -1.80
C GLU A 150 -15.58 -9.25 -1.48
N ILE A 151 -14.73 -9.61 -0.52
CA ILE A 151 -14.67 -10.93 0.09
C ILE A 151 -15.49 -10.87 1.37
N ASP A 152 -16.52 -11.70 1.47
CA ASP A 152 -17.45 -11.65 2.59
C ASP A 152 -16.89 -12.35 3.84
N PHE A 153 -15.96 -11.68 4.51
CA PHE A 153 -15.45 -12.12 5.79
C PHE A 153 -16.49 -12.03 6.91
N ASN A 154 -17.38 -11.04 6.83
CA ASN A 154 -18.25 -10.68 7.96
C ASN A 154 -19.41 -11.65 8.14
N SER A 155 -19.99 -12.16 7.06
CA SER A 155 -21.03 -13.18 7.18
C SER A 155 -20.47 -14.51 7.69
N LYS A 156 -19.19 -14.78 7.45
CA LYS A 156 -18.54 -16.01 7.90
C LYS A 156 -17.93 -15.89 9.30
N PHE A 157 -17.38 -14.74 9.63
CA PHE A 157 -16.66 -14.47 10.87
C PHE A 157 -17.21 -13.19 11.51
N ALA A 158 -18.09 -13.32 12.49
CA ALA A 158 -18.72 -12.19 13.16
C ALA A 158 -17.65 -11.19 13.66
N GLU A 159 -17.85 -9.91 13.35
CA GLU A 159 -16.86 -8.83 13.54
C GLU A 159 -16.51 -8.58 15.01
N ASP A 160 -17.41 -8.90 15.91
CA ASP A 160 -17.27 -8.73 17.36
C ASP A 160 -16.64 -9.95 18.06
N LYS A 161 -16.51 -11.09 17.34
CA LYS A 161 -16.13 -12.37 17.94
C LYS A 161 -14.83 -12.98 17.46
N TYR A 162 -14.46 -12.74 16.20
CA TYR A 162 -13.36 -13.48 15.60
C TYR A 162 -12.29 -12.54 15.04
N ASN A 163 -11.05 -12.77 15.42
CA ASN A 163 -9.87 -12.19 14.78
C ASN A 163 -9.55 -12.95 13.50
N ILE A 164 -9.18 -12.21 12.48
CA ILE A 164 -8.70 -12.74 11.21
C ILE A 164 -7.28 -12.25 10.99
N GLU A 165 -6.33 -13.16 10.87
CA GLU A 165 -4.91 -12.86 10.71
C GLU A 165 -4.36 -13.51 9.45
N LEU A 166 -3.60 -12.76 8.67
CA LEU A 166 -2.88 -13.25 7.51
C LEU A 166 -1.76 -14.20 7.95
N VAL A 167 -1.69 -15.39 7.36
CA VAL A 167 -0.62 -16.37 7.64
C VAL A 167 0.42 -16.37 6.53
N ASP A 168 -0.04 -16.56 5.32
CA ASP A 168 0.79 -16.57 4.11
C ASP A 168 -0.04 -16.16 2.88
N PHE A 169 0.63 -15.88 1.78
CA PHE A 169 -0.04 -15.49 0.54
C PHE A 169 0.76 -15.98 -0.68
N LYS A 170 0.04 -16.13 -1.77
CA LYS A 170 0.56 -16.45 -3.09
C LYS A 170 0.16 -15.35 -4.09
N LYS A 171 0.00 -15.74 -5.34
CA LYS A 171 -0.37 -14.81 -6.40
C LYS A 171 -1.79 -14.27 -6.24
N ASP A 172 -2.77 -15.17 -6.20
CA ASP A 172 -4.21 -14.87 -6.25
C ASP A 172 -4.96 -15.52 -5.08
N GLU A 173 -4.24 -16.04 -4.10
CA GLU A 173 -4.78 -16.68 -2.90
C GLU A 173 -3.93 -16.38 -1.67
N PHE A 174 -4.53 -16.48 -0.50
CA PHE A 174 -3.82 -16.38 0.77
C PHE A 174 -4.49 -17.25 1.85
N ASN A 175 -3.72 -17.57 2.87
CA ASN A 175 -4.20 -18.29 4.03
C ASN A 175 -4.39 -17.35 5.21
N ILE A 176 -5.45 -17.57 5.96
CA ILE A 176 -5.74 -16.85 7.19
C ILE A 176 -5.88 -17.82 8.36
N ASN A 177 -5.58 -17.34 9.55
CA ASN A 177 -5.92 -17.98 10.80
C ASN A 177 -7.05 -17.21 11.47
N VAL A 178 -8.11 -17.92 11.83
CA VAL A 178 -9.27 -17.37 12.54
C VAL A 178 -9.24 -17.82 13.98
N THR A 179 -9.19 -16.88 14.89
CA THR A 179 -9.20 -17.14 16.33
C THR A 179 -10.35 -16.39 17.00
N SER A 180 -10.83 -16.90 18.12
CA SER A 180 -11.79 -16.16 18.92
C SER A 180 -11.12 -14.95 19.59
N LYS A 181 -11.87 -13.88 19.78
CA LYS A 181 -11.51 -12.81 20.70
C LYS A 181 -11.53 -13.33 22.13
N GLU A 182 -10.62 -12.86 22.96
CA GLU A 182 -10.63 -13.12 24.40
C GLU A 182 -11.91 -12.57 25.04
N ASP A 183 -12.41 -13.25 26.05
CA ASP A 183 -13.60 -12.84 26.86
C ASP A 183 -14.95 -12.82 26.12
N VAL A 184 -15.09 -13.47 24.97
CA VAL A 184 -16.37 -13.59 24.29
C VAL A 184 -17.08 -14.90 24.64
N ASN A 185 -18.32 -14.80 25.10
CA ASN A 185 -19.18 -15.95 25.32
C ASN A 185 -19.80 -16.46 24.00
N ASN A 186 -20.15 -17.74 23.94
CA ASN A 186 -20.81 -18.39 22.80
C ASN A 186 -19.97 -18.37 21.51
N ILE A 187 -18.72 -18.81 21.63
CA ILE A 187 -17.84 -19.01 20.48
C ILE A 187 -18.15 -20.40 19.87
N ASP A 188 -18.34 -20.40 18.57
CA ASP A 188 -18.37 -21.64 17.81
C ASP A 188 -16.93 -22.08 17.48
N SER A 189 -16.46 -23.13 18.15
CA SER A 189 -15.12 -23.66 17.94
C SER A 189 -14.93 -24.27 16.52
N GLU A 190 -16.01 -24.59 15.81
CA GLU A 190 -15.93 -25.04 14.43
C GLU A 190 -15.53 -23.93 13.47
N ILE A 191 -15.75 -22.67 13.83
CA ILE A 191 -15.37 -21.49 13.03
C ILE A 191 -13.88 -21.19 13.17
N THR A 192 -13.25 -21.45 14.30
CA THR A 192 -11.83 -21.19 14.47
C THR A 192 -10.96 -22.12 13.65
N GLY A 193 -9.78 -21.67 13.25
CA GLY A 193 -8.82 -22.47 12.49
C GLY A 193 -8.30 -21.79 11.24
N LYS A 194 -7.69 -22.57 10.36
CA LYS A 194 -7.09 -22.08 9.13
C LYS A 194 -8.06 -22.12 7.96
N TYR A 195 -7.99 -21.10 7.15
CA TYR A 195 -8.81 -20.96 5.93
C TYR A 195 -7.94 -20.49 4.78
N LYS A 196 -8.28 -20.97 3.59
CA LYS A 196 -7.78 -20.48 2.32
C LYS A 196 -8.77 -19.48 1.72
N VAL A 197 -8.28 -18.36 1.25
CA VAL A 197 -9.04 -17.33 0.55
C VAL A 197 -8.57 -17.29 -0.90
N GLU A 198 -9.48 -17.50 -1.82
CA GLU A 198 -9.26 -17.37 -3.27
C GLU A 198 -9.83 -16.02 -3.70
N ILE A 199 -8.96 -15.09 -4.13
CA ILE A 199 -9.31 -13.67 -4.29
C ILE A 199 -10.25 -13.47 -5.48
N GLU A 200 -9.96 -14.07 -6.63
CA GLU A 200 -10.75 -13.88 -7.86
C GLU A 200 -12.14 -14.50 -7.71
N GLU A 201 -12.23 -15.68 -7.11
CA GLU A 201 -13.49 -16.38 -6.83
C GLU A 201 -14.24 -15.81 -5.62
N LYS A 202 -13.60 -14.94 -4.83
CA LYS A 202 -14.12 -14.37 -3.58
C LYS A 202 -14.59 -15.44 -2.59
N THR A 203 -13.91 -16.58 -2.53
CA THR A 203 -14.29 -17.72 -1.69
C THR A 203 -13.39 -17.90 -0.50
N ILE A 204 -13.96 -18.40 0.61
CA ILE A 204 -13.27 -18.70 1.85
C ILE A 204 -13.55 -20.16 2.21
N LYS A 205 -12.54 -21.01 2.22
CA LYS A 205 -12.65 -22.46 2.47
C LYS A 205 -11.78 -22.85 3.68
N LYS A 206 -12.34 -23.61 4.61
CA LYS A 206 -11.58 -24.17 5.75
C LYS A 206 -10.59 -25.23 5.25
N ILE A 207 -9.35 -25.25 5.79
CA ILE A 207 -8.28 -26.18 5.43
C ILE A 207 -7.71 -26.89 6.65
#